data_a9a78f4484025d3c2892da063e824915
#
_entry.id   a9a78f4484025d3c2892da063e824915
#
_cell.length_a   1.000
_cell.length_b   1.000
_cell.length_c   1.000
_cell.angle_alpha   90.00
_cell.angle_beta   90.00
_cell.angle_gamma   90.00
#
_symmetry.space_group_name_H-M   'P 1'
#
loop_
_entity.id
_entity.type
_entity.pdbx_description
1 polymer ?
#
loop_
_entity_poly.entity_id
_entity_poly.type
_entity_poly.pdbx_seq_one_letter_code
_entity_poly.pdbx_strand_id
1 'polypeptide(L)'
;DLVSIDIGVIHQGWIGDAAWTWAIEETSEENMKLMQAGRESLAAGVAAMQPNRPLMDFAKAVQQVAEKEYKFHLIRGLGGHGYGKTLHAPPFISNVVPAHPSEWPDAWRTFEEGMLIAVEPMLAIGTGQIETVRGSWPIYSEDRSMSVHYEADILIGESGPIDLTEGLHDLPYIVGN
;
A
#
# COMPACT_ATOMS: atom_id res chain seq x y z
N ASP A 1 -14.32 -8.10 -13.14
CA ASP A 1 -14.04 -6.81 -12.45
C ASP A 1 -13.04 -7.01 -11.33
N LEU A 2 -12.25 -5.95 -10.99
CA LEU A 2 -11.45 -5.90 -9.77
C LEU A 2 -12.21 -5.10 -8.71
N VAL A 3 -12.20 -5.61 -7.47
CA VAL A 3 -12.81 -4.95 -6.32
C VAL A 3 -11.78 -4.85 -5.20
N SER A 4 -11.45 -3.64 -4.80
CA SER A 4 -10.66 -3.37 -3.59
C SER A 4 -11.61 -3.06 -2.44
N ILE A 5 -11.40 -3.71 -1.32
CA ILE A 5 -12.12 -3.46 -0.07
C ILE A 5 -11.09 -2.94 0.93
N ASP A 6 -11.35 -1.76 1.44
CA ASP A 6 -10.54 -1.06 2.43
C ASP A 6 -11.40 -0.86 3.69
N ILE A 7 -10.90 -1.36 4.83
CA ILE A 7 -11.68 -1.42 6.08
C ILE A 7 -10.82 -1.03 7.28
N GLY A 8 -11.18 0.09 7.91
CA GLY A 8 -10.73 0.42 9.26
C GLY A 8 -11.68 -0.15 10.32
N VAL A 9 -11.15 -0.80 11.33
CA VAL A 9 -11.92 -1.35 12.45
C VAL A 9 -11.42 -0.79 13.78
N ILE A 10 -12.33 -0.65 14.76
CA ILE A 10 -11.97 -0.24 16.12
C ILE A 10 -12.28 -1.37 17.09
N HIS A 11 -11.26 -1.83 17.82
CA HIS A 11 -11.43 -2.81 18.88
C HIS A 11 -10.74 -2.33 20.17
N GLN A 12 -11.49 -2.21 21.26
CA GLN A 12 -11.00 -1.73 22.56
C GLN A 12 -10.21 -0.41 22.50
N GLY A 13 -10.59 0.49 21.57
CA GLY A 13 -9.96 1.80 21.37
C GLY A 13 -8.67 1.77 20.55
N TRP A 14 -8.32 0.64 19.96
CA TRP A 14 -7.27 0.51 18.96
C TRP A 14 -7.86 0.33 17.58
N ILE A 15 -7.14 0.81 16.58
CA ILE A 15 -7.52 0.72 15.17
C ILE A 15 -6.70 -0.38 14.53
N GLY A 16 -7.37 -1.16 13.65
CA GLY A 16 -6.73 -1.99 12.64
C GLY A 16 -7.20 -1.51 11.30
N ASP A 17 -6.31 -1.50 10.31
CA ASP A 17 -6.54 -0.99 8.98
C ASP A 17 -6.00 -1.97 7.93
N ALA A 18 -6.77 -2.24 6.90
CA ALA A 18 -6.33 -3.16 5.86
C ALA A 18 -7.13 -3.01 4.58
N ALA A 19 -6.47 -3.13 3.45
CA ALA A 19 -7.12 -3.19 2.14
C ALA A 19 -6.63 -4.38 1.33
N TRP A 20 -7.55 -4.99 0.59
CA TRP A 20 -7.25 -6.11 -0.29
C TRP A 20 -8.07 -6.07 -1.56
N THR A 21 -7.48 -6.53 -2.66
CA THR A 21 -8.12 -6.55 -3.98
C THR A 21 -8.38 -7.98 -4.44
N TRP A 22 -9.59 -8.21 -4.95
CA TRP A 22 -10.02 -9.45 -5.58
C TRP A 22 -10.50 -9.21 -6.99
N ALA A 23 -10.36 -10.24 -7.83
CA ALA A 23 -11.11 -10.35 -9.07
C ALA A 23 -12.43 -11.05 -8.80
N ILE A 24 -13.51 -10.55 -9.38
CA ILE A 24 -14.83 -11.17 -9.30
C ILE A 24 -15.02 -12.06 -10.53
N GLU A 25 -15.20 -13.37 -10.29
CA GLU A 25 -15.35 -14.41 -11.32
C GLU A 25 -14.11 -14.53 -12.21
N GLU A 26 -14.17 -14.06 -13.45
CA GLU A 26 -13.07 -14.11 -14.41
C GLU A 26 -12.38 -12.75 -14.55
N THR A 27 -11.08 -12.77 -14.81
CA THR A 27 -10.31 -11.55 -15.07
C THR A 27 -9.25 -11.79 -16.14
N SER A 28 -8.72 -10.71 -16.73
CA SER A 28 -7.67 -10.79 -17.75
C SER A 28 -6.32 -11.19 -17.14
N GLU A 29 -5.43 -11.71 -17.98
CA GLU A 29 -4.03 -11.99 -17.59
C GLU A 29 -3.31 -10.71 -17.10
N GLU A 30 -3.62 -9.56 -17.70
CA GLU A 30 -3.05 -8.28 -17.31
C GLU A 30 -3.51 -7.87 -15.90
N ASN A 31 -4.79 -8.04 -15.58
CA ASN A 31 -5.32 -7.80 -14.23
C ASN A 31 -4.72 -8.77 -13.20
N MET A 32 -4.58 -10.06 -13.54
CA MET A 32 -3.91 -11.02 -12.66
C MET A 32 -2.46 -10.60 -12.38
N LYS A 33 -1.75 -10.14 -13.41
CA LYS A 33 -0.39 -9.64 -13.27
C LYS A 33 -0.32 -8.36 -12.43
N LEU A 34 -1.30 -7.46 -12.56
CA LEU A 34 -1.43 -6.26 -11.73
C LEU A 34 -1.64 -6.62 -10.25
N MET A 35 -2.54 -7.56 -9.97
CA MET A 35 -2.80 -8.05 -8.61
C MET A 35 -1.56 -8.71 -8.00
N GLN A 36 -0.85 -9.52 -8.78
CA GLN A 36 0.41 -10.14 -8.34
C GLN A 36 1.45 -9.06 -8.03
N ALA A 37 1.63 -8.07 -8.91
CA ALA A 37 2.54 -6.95 -8.70
C ALA A 37 2.22 -6.17 -7.41
N GLY A 38 0.93 -5.95 -7.13
CA GLY A 38 0.48 -5.31 -5.89
C GLY A 38 0.91 -6.08 -4.64
N ARG A 39 0.62 -7.38 -4.59
CA ARG A 39 0.99 -8.24 -3.46
C ARG A 39 2.51 -8.35 -3.28
N GLU A 40 3.25 -8.55 -4.37
CA GLU A 40 4.70 -8.67 -4.30
C GLU A 40 5.37 -7.34 -3.93
N SER A 41 4.83 -6.20 -4.39
CA SER A 41 5.36 -4.90 -3.99
C SER A 41 5.11 -4.61 -2.51
N LEU A 42 3.94 -4.97 -1.96
CA LEU A 42 3.65 -4.88 -0.53
C LEU A 42 4.64 -5.75 0.26
N ALA A 43 4.79 -7.01 -0.11
CA ALA A 43 5.70 -7.93 0.58
C ALA A 43 7.16 -7.43 0.56
N ALA A 44 7.64 -6.93 -0.58
CA ALA A 44 8.99 -6.35 -0.70
C ALA A 44 9.14 -5.09 0.15
N GLY A 45 8.12 -4.23 0.18
CA GLY A 45 8.06 -3.04 1.01
C GLY A 45 8.15 -3.39 2.49
N VAL A 46 7.31 -4.31 2.97
CA VAL A 46 7.30 -4.78 4.35
C VAL A 46 8.67 -5.35 4.75
N ALA A 47 9.28 -6.19 3.91
CA ALA A 47 10.60 -6.75 4.18
C ALA A 47 11.70 -5.68 4.34
N ALA A 48 11.53 -4.50 3.73
CA ALA A 48 12.47 -3.38 3.84
C ALA A 48 12.29 -2.52 5.10
N MET A 49 11.17 -2.69 5.85
CA MET A 49 10.85 -1.90 7.05
C MET A 49 11.64 -2.35 8.29
N GLN A 50 12.95 -2.42 8.17
CA GLN A 50 13.81 -2.84 9.26
C GLN A 50 14.05 -1.73 10.29
N PRO A 51 14.15 -2.03 11.59
CA PRO A 51 14.46 -1.05 12.63
C PRO A 51 15.72 -0.24 12.26
N ASN A 52 15.69 1.05 12.53
CA ASN A 52 16.77 2.02 12.24
C ASN A 52 17.08 2.22 10.73
N ARG A 53 16.31 1.63 9.82
CA ARG A 53 16.40 1.92 8.38
C ARG A 53 15.49 3.08 8.02
N PRO A 54 15.85 3.90 7.00
CA PRO A 54 15.02 5.02 6.56
C PRO A 54 13.64 4.56 6.06
N LEU A 55 12.59 5.37 6.30
CA LEU A 55 11.25 5.15 5.74
C LEU A 55 11.28 5.03 4.22
N MET A 56 12.19 5.74 3.57
CA MET A 56 12.42 5.68 2.12
C MET A 56 12.76 4.27 1.60
N ASP A 57 13.30 3.38 2.43
CA ASP A 57 13.66 2.04 1.99
C ASP A 57 12.42 1.22 1.62
N PHE A 58 11.27 1.47 2.28
CA PHE A 58 9.97 0.93 1.87
C PHE A 58 9.61 1.39 0.44
N ALA A 59 9.62 2.70 0.19
CA ALA A 59 9.29 3.24 -1.13
C ALA A 59 10.19 2.71 -2.25
N LYS A 60 11.50 2.58 -1.97
CA LYS A 60 12.46 2.00 -2.94
C LYS A 60 12.10 0.56 -3.29
N ALA A 61 11.77 -0.26 -2.29
CA ALA A 61 11.42 -1.67 -2.50
C ALA A 61 10.12 -1.81 -3.28
N VAL A 62 9.08 -1.07 -2.88
CA VAL A 62 7.79 -1.04 -3.57
C VAL A 62 7.95 -0.59 -5.03
N GLN A 63 8.65 0.52 -5.26
CA GLN A 63 8.84 1.07 -6.60
C GLN A 63 9.70 0.15 -7.49
N GLN A 64 10.67 -0.54 -6.92
CA GLN A 64 11.48 -1.52 -7.65
C GLN A 64 10.58 -2.62 -8.24
N VAL A 65 9.72 -3.22 -7.43
CA VAL A 65 8.82 -4.28 -7.88
C VAL A 65 7.76 -3.71 -8.84
N ALA A 66 6.96 -2.74 -8.39
CA ALA A 66 5.82 -2.27 -9.15
C ALA A 66 6.20 -1.64 -10.50
N GLU A 67 7.17 -0.70 -10.51
CA GLU A 67 7.48 0.09 -11.71
C GLU A 67 8.67 -0.45 -12.51
N LYS A 68 9.69 -1.05 -11.85
CA LYS A 68 10.89 -1.52 -12.59
C LYS A 68 10.76 -2.96 -13.09
N GLU A 69 10.14 -3.85 -12.31
CA GLU A 69 9.98 -5.25 -12.69
C GLU A 69 8.69 -5.48 -13.47
N TYR A 70 7.54 -5.09 -12.88
CA TYR A 70 6.23 -5.30 -13.47
C TYR A 70 5.81 -4.26 -14.52
N LYS A 71 6.39 -3.05 -14.50
CA LYS A 71 6.09 -1.94 -15.42
C LYS A 71 4.70 -1.34 -15.25
N PHE A 72 4.09 -1.50 -14.10
CA PHE A 72 2.87 -0.81 -13.70
C PHE A 72 3.20 0.53 -13.03
N HIS A 73 2.20 1.33 -12.74
CA HIS A 73 2.35 2.67 -12.19
C HIS A 73 1.86 2.73 -10.76
N LEU A 74 2.72 3.15 -9.84
CA LEU A 74 2.31 3.47 -8.48
C LEU A 74 1.47 4.74 -8.47
N ILE A 75 0.35 4.72 -7.74
CA ILE A 75 -0.49 5.91 -7.54
C ILE A 75 0.30 6.94 -6.75
N ARG A 76 0.23 8.19 -7.21
CA ARG A 76 0.95 9.34 -6.63
C ARG A 76 0.06 10.12 -5.66
N GLY A 77 0.64 10.64 -4.61
CA GLY A 77 -0.05 11.51 -3.66
C GLY A 77 -0.88 10.79 -2.59
N LEU A 78 -1.00 9.46 -2.68
CA LEU A 78 -1.56 8.60 -1.65
C LEU A 78 -0.46 7.72 -1.08
N GLY A 79 -0.66 7.22 0.16
CA GLY A 79 0.33 6.36 0.80
C GLY A 79 0.01 6.10 2.25
N GLY A 80 0.80 5.22 2.86
CA GLY A 80 0.63 4.73 4.20
C GLY A 80 0.86 5.77 5.30
N HIS A 81 0.57 5.37 6.51
CA HIS A 81 0.59 6.27 7.66
C HIS A 81 0.83 5.53 8.98
N GLY A 82 1.26 6.25 9.99
CA GLY A 82 1.17 5.75 11.36
C GLY A 82 -0.28 5.61 11.79
N TYR A 83 -0.56 4.66 12.67
CA TYR A 83 -1.90 4.47 13.24
C TYR A 83 -1.82 4.02 14.71
N GLY A 84 -2.98 3.81 15.35
CA GLY A 84 -3.05 3.31 16.72
C GLY A 84 -4.40 3.60 17.35
N LYS A 85 -4.52 4.71 18.10
CA LYS A 85 -5.81 5.20 18.63
C LYS A 85 -6.48 6.23 17.71
N THR A 86 -5.76 6.67 16.68
CA THR A 86 -6.25 7.49 15.58
C THR A 86 -5.93 6.76 14.29
N LEU A 87 -6.83 6.83 13.30
CA LEU A 87 -6.67 6.13 12.02
C LEU A 87 -5.43 6.67 11.28
N HIS A 88 -5.37 7.95 11.06
CA HIS A 88 -4.23 8.58 10.40
C HIS A 88 -3.38 9.34 11.40
N ALA A 89 -2.15 8.91 11.60
CA ALA A 89 -1.14 9.54 12.44
C ALA A 89 0.20 9.65 11.68
N PRO A 90 1.12 10.56 12.09
CA PRO A 90 2.47 10.54 11.57
C PRO A 90 3.20 9.23 11.90
N PRO A 91 4.17 8.82 11.03
CA PRO A 91 4.60 9.48 9.81
C PRO A 91 3.75 9.13 8.60
N PHE A 92 3.75 9.97 7.56
CA PHE A 92 3.30 9.58 6.22
C PHE A 92 4.35 8.65 5.59
N ILE A 93 3.90 7.61 4.88
CA ILE A 93 4.77 6.64 4.19
C ILE A 93 4.45 6.67 2.70
N SER A 94 5.33 7.24 1.91
CA SER A 94 5.17 7.28 0.45
C SER A 94 5.44 5.91 -0.17
N ASN A 95 4.63 5.52 -1.17
CA ASN A 95 4.89 4.37 -2.04
C ASN A 95 5.97 4.65 -3.10
N VAL A 96 6.38 5.92 -3.23
CA VAL A 96 7.25 6.38 -4.32
C VAL A 96 8.43 7.13 -3.74
N VAL A 97 9.61 6.86 -4.30
CA VAL A 97 10.81 7.65 -4.00
C VAL A 97 10.58 9.08 -4.46
N PRO A 98 10.74 10.09 -3.58
CA PRO A 98 10.50 11.48 -3.94
C PRO A 98 11.53 11.96 -4.96
N ALA A 99 11.06 12.69 -5.98
CA ALA A 99 11.95 13.36 -6.92
C ALA A 99 12.64 14.56 -6.28
N HIS A 100 12.01 15.16 -5.25
CA HIS A 100 12.52 16.30 -4.50
C HIS A 100 12.35 16.09 -3.00
N PRO A 101 13.30 16.47 -2.14
CA PRO A 101 13.18 16.29 -0.69
C PRO A 101 11.93 16.92 -0.07
N SER A 102 11.38 17.98 -0.69
CA SER A 102 10.15 18.63 -0.22
C SER A 102 8.87 17.82 -0.43
N GLU A 103 8.88 16.81 -1.31
CA GLU A 103 7.72 15.96 -1.56
C GLU A 103 7.45 15.00 -0.40
N TRP A 104 8.51 14.60 0.29
CA TRP A 104 8.43 13.75 1.47
C TRP A 104 9.52 14.13 2.48
N PRO A 105 9.31 15.14 3.31
CA PRO A 105 10.31 15.62 4.28
C PRO A 105 10.78 14.56 5.27
N ASP A 106 9.88 13.64 5.65
CA ASP A 106 10.17 12.57 6.62
C ASP A 106 10.85 11.32 5.99
N ALA A 107 11.15 11.32 4.70
CA ALA A 107 11.71 10.15 3.99
C ALA A 107 12.96 9.55 4.65
N TRP A 108 13.74 10.37 5.35
CA TRP A 108 14.97 9.98 6.04
C TRP A 108 14.78 9.66 7.53
N ARG A 109 13.58 9.84 8.07
CA ARG A 109 13.28 9.31 9.40
C ARG A 109 13.40 7.80 9.36
N THR A 110 13.70 7.21 10.50
CA THR A 110 13.88 5.76 10.60
C THR A 110 12.66 5.08 11.14
N PHE A 111 12.46 3.83 10.75
CA PHE A 111 11.56 2.93 11.44
C PHE A 111 12.07 2.73 12.86
N GLU A 112 11.24 3.00 13.85
CA GLU A 112 11.55 2.86 15.27
C GLU A 112 10.74 1.72 15.86
N GLU A 113 11.34 0.96 16.77
CA GLU A 113 10.64 -0.11 17.49
C GLU A 113 9.36 0.41 18.17
N GLY A 114 8.28 -0.34 18.06
CA GLY A 114 6.97 0.00 18.59
C GLY A 114 6.10 0.86 17.67
N MET A 115 6.60 1.31 16.51
CA MET A 115 5.76 1.98 15.52
C MET A 115 4.72 1.02 14.96
N LEU A 116 3.46 1.47 14.90
CA LEU A 116 2.37 0.87 14.15
C LEU A 116 2.17 1.67 12.88
N ILE A 117 2.30 1.02 11.74
CA ILE A 117 2.29 1.66 10.41
C ILE A 117 1.42 0.86 9.46
N ALA A 118 0.42 1.50 8.89
CA ALA A 118 -0.31 0.99 7.74
C ALA A 118 0.49 1.32 6.47
N VAL A 119 0.80 0.34 5.63
CA VAL A 119 1.51 0.50 4.37
C VAL A 119 0.68 -0.03 3.22
N GLU A 120 0.47 0.79 2.20
CA GLU A 120 -0.64 0.62 1.26
C GLU A 120 -0.26 0.89 -0.21
N PRO A 121 0.57 0.07 -0.87
CA PRO A 121 0.83 0.26 -2.29
C PRO A 121 -0.45 0.14 -3.13
N MET A 122 -0.71 1.19 -3.91
CA MET A 122 -1.75 1.26 -4.90
C MET A 122 -1.12 1.33 -6.29
N LEU A 123 -1.52 0.45 -7.20
CA LEU A 123 -0.97 0.36 -8.55
C LEU A 123 -2.08 0.51 -9.59
N ALA A 124 -1.75 1.10 -10.73
CA ALA A 124 -2.61 1.15 -11.90
C ALA A 124 -1.88 0.70 -13.18
N ILE A 125 -2.63 0.24 -14.17
CA ILE A 125 -2.08 -0.25 -15.45
C ILE A 125 -1.49 0.92 -16.25
N GLY A 126 -2.23 2.02 -16.41
CA GLY A 126 -1.90 3.05 -17.40
C GLY A 126 -1.21 4.28 -16.83
N THR A 127 -1.64 4.81 -15.69
CA THR A 127 -1.02 5.99 -15.06
C THR A 127 -1.07 5.96 -13.54
N GLY A 128 -0.07 6.56 -12.89
CA GLY A 128 -0.07 6.81 -11.45
C GLY A 128 -0.76 8.11 -11.04
N GLN A 129 -1.28 8.88 -11.98
CA GLN A 129 -2.01 10.11 -11.69
C GLN A 129 -3.47 9.80 -11.32
N ILE A 130 -4.03 10.61 -10.44
CA ILE A 130 -5.42 10.46 -9.98
C ILE A 130 -6.27 11.67 -10.37
N GLU A 131 -7.54 11.39 -10.64
CA GLU A 131 -8.58 12.39 -10.79
C GLU A 131 -9.49 12.37 -9.55
N THR A 132 -9.68 13.53 -8.94
CA THR A 132 -10.61 13.75 -7.84
C THR A 132 -11.65 14.79 -8.23
N VAL A 133 -12.93 14.50 -8.01
CA VAL A 133 -14.01 15.45 -8.22
C VAL A 133 -14.33 16.12 -6.90
N ARG A 134 -14.22 17.44 -6.83
CA ARG A 134 -14.47 18.21 -5.60
C ARG A 134 -15.86 17.90 -5.03
N GLY A 135 -15.91 17.48 -3.79
CA GLY A 135 -17.17 17.14 -3.08
C GLY A 135 -17.68 15.72 -3.39
N SER A 136 -16.89 14.91 -4.08
CA SER A 136 -17.16 13.51 -4.33
C SER A 136 -16.16 12.61 -3.59
N TRP A 137 -16.59 11.41 -3.19
CA TRP A 137 -15.74 10.42 -2.55
C TRP A 137 -14.84 9.62 -3.51
N PRO A 138 -15.32 9.23 -4.72
CA PRO A 138 -14.52 8.38 -5.58
C PRO A 138 -13.23 9.06 -6.05
N ILE A 139 -12.14 8.29 -5.98
CA ILE A 139 -10.84 8.61 -6.58
C ILE A 139 -10.65 7.64 -7.75
N TYR A 140 -10.24 8.16 -8.89
CA TYR A 140 -10.02 7.36 -10.09
C TYR A 140 -8.59 7.53 -10.60
N SER A 141 -8.04 6.51 -11.26
CA SER A 141 -6.90 6.74 -12.15
C SER A 141 -7.32 7.76 -13.23
N GLU A 142 -6.45 8.72 -13.58
CA GLU A 142 -6.78 9.78 -14.54
C GLU A 142 -7.24 9.23 -15.90
N ASP A 143 -6.66 8.11 -16.33
CA ASP A 143 -6.98 7.42 -17.58
C ASP A 143 -8.06 6.33 -17.45
N ARG A 144 -8.63 6.15 -16.24
CA ARG A 144 -9.63 5.13 -15.95
C ARG A 144 -9.13 3.68 -16.11
N SER A 145 -7.82 3.46 -16.15
CA SER A 145 -7.26 2.11 -16.15
C SER A 145 -7.53 1.36 -14.84
N MET A 146 -7.51 0.03 -14.91
CA MET A 146 -7.68 -0.81 -13.73
C MET A 146 -6.59 -0.54 -12.69
N SER A 147 -6.97 -0.58 -11.42
CA SER A 147 -6.09 -0.37 -10.29
C SER A 147 -6.32 -1.42 -9.21
N VAL A 148 -5.33 -1.57 -8.35
CA VAL A 148 -5.36 -2.43 -7.16
C VAL A 148 -4.90 -1.66 -5.94
N HIS A 149 -5.41 -2.06 -4.78
CA HIS A 149 -5.02 -1.56 -3.47
C HIS A 149 -4.75 -2.74 -2.54
N TYR A 150 -3.55 -2.80 -1.99
CA TYR A 150 -3.16 -3.78 -0.99
C TYR A 150 -2.55 -3.04 0.20
N GLU A 151 -3.04 -3.34 1.40
CA GLU A 151 -2.63 -2.67 2.62
C GLU A 151 -2.43 -3.67 3.74
N ALA A 152 -1.41 -3.43 4.55
CA ALA A 152 -1.08 -4.22 5.72
C ALA A 152 -0.73 -3.34 6.92
N ASP A 153 -1.15 -3.78 8.08
CA ASP A 153 -0.78 -3.23 9.39
C ASP A 153 0.53 -3.86 9.88
N ILE A 154 1.55 -3.03 10.06
CA ILE A 154 2.88 -3.47 10.44
C ILE A 154 3.28 -2.91 11.79
N LEU A 155 3.69 -3.79 12.71
CA LEU A 155 4.40 -3.43 13.92
C LEU A 155 5.92 -3.53 13.67
N ILE A 156 6.65 -2.46 13.93
CA ILE A 156 8.12 -2.51 13.93
C ILE A 156 8.57 -3.14 15.24
N GLY A 157 8.99 -4.40 15.18
CA GLY A 157 9.55 -5.13 16.33
C GLY A 157 11.07 -4.96 16.43
N GLU A 158 11.66 -5.42 17.53
CA GLU A 158 13.11 -5.39 17.77
C GLU A 158 13.91 -6.07 16.64
N SER A 159 13.41 -7.19 16.11
CA SER A 159 14.08 -8.01 15.10
C SER A 159 13.62 -7.76 13.68
N GLY A 160 12.70 -6.83 13.44
CA GLY A 160 12.14 -6.51 12.12
C GLY A 160 10.63 -6.29 12.13
N PRO A 161 10.04 -6.09 10.95
CA PRO A 161 8.60 -5.86 10.80
C PRO A 161 7.81 -7.13 11.15
N ILE A 162 6.68 -6.94 11.81
CA ILE A 162 5.69 -7.97 12.13
C ILE A 162 4.39 -7.56 11.43
N ASP A 163 3.97 -8.36 10.46
CA ASP A 163 2.70 -8.15 9.76
C ASP A 163 1.54 -8.63 10.65
N LEU A 164 0.70 -7.70 11.09
CA LEU A 164 -0.46 -7.98 11.93
C LEU A 164 -1.67 -8.44 11.10
N THR A 165 -1.59 -8.31 9.79
CA THR A 165 -2.61 -8.68 8.80
C THR A 165 -2.17 -9.86 7.92
N GLU A 166 -1.17 -10.64 8.34
CA GLU A 166 -0.55 -11.72 7.58
C GLU A 166 -1.56 -12.72 6.97
N GLY A 167 -2.69 -12.95 7.64
CA GLY A 167 -3.74 -13.83 7.15
C GLY A 167 -4.39 -13.40 5.82
N LEU A 168 -4.24 -12.14 5.41
CA LEU A 168 -4.73 -11.65 4.12
C LEU A 168 -3.93 -12.21 2.95
N HIS A 169 -2.66 -12.56 3.14
CA HIS A 169 -1.81 -13.10 2.09
C HIS A 169 -2.27 -14.47 1.59
N ASP A 170 -3.00 -15.23 2.42
CA ASP A 170 -3.54 -16.55 2.08
C ASP A 170 -4.85 -16.47 1.28
N LEU A 171 -5.43 -15.28 1.13
CA LEU A 171 -6.68 -15.08 0.40
C LEU A 171 -6.50 -15.34 -1.10
N PRO A 172 -7.52 -15.93 -1.77
CA PRO A 172 -7.45 -16.19 -3.20
C PRO A 172 -7.45 -14.86 -3.98
N TYR A 173 -6.95 -14.90 -5.22
CA TYR A 173 -7.04 -13.78 -6.15
C TYR A 173 -8.44 -13.59 -6.71
N ILE A 174 -9.18 -14.69 -6.87
CA ILE A 174 -10.49 -14.71 -7.53
C ILE A 174 -11.53 -15.20 -6.53
N VAL A 175 -12.68 -14.54 -6.49
CA VAL A 175 -13.86 -14.90 -5.68
C VAL A 175 -15.13 -14.91 -6.54
N GLY A 176 -16.19 -15.56 -6.04
CA GLY A 176 -17.50 -15.57 -6.72
C GLY A 176 -17.69 -16.71 -7.74
N ASN A 177 -16.86 -17.76 -7.71
CA ASN A 177 -17.03 -18.98 -8.52
C ASN A 177 -17.94 -19.99 -7.83
#